data_9dc7e0aef27a7c6e179f9260ab7c39f0
#
_entry.id   9dc7e0aef27a7c6e179f9260ab7c39f0
#
_cell.length_a   1.000
_cell.length_b   1.000
_cell.length_c   1.000
_cell.angle_alpha   90.00
_cell.angle_beta   90.00
_cell.angle_gamma   90.00
#
_symmetry.space_group_name_H-M   'P 1'
#
loop_
_entity.id
_entity.type
_entity.pdbx_description
1 polymer ?
#
loop_
_entity_poly.entity_id
_entity_poly.type
_entity_poly.pdbx_seq_one_letter_code
_entity_poly.pdbx_strand_id
1 'polypeptide(L)'
;AWPKTTPVEVFEGGKNGQPIKNATTTGYYLRKYVNNSVTFEPGETTSQQHNWILFRYAEILLNYAEAMVNAYGDPDYTGSYSLSARDAVNQVRNRGDVKMPAYPADMSKDAFLKRLKNERRVEFAFEGQRFWDLRRWKELDDMQNIYKVKVVKQTDGTIKYTKALHATYNIQDKMYF
;
A
#
# COMPACT_ATOMS: atom_id res chain seq x y z
N ALA A 1 9.12 21.76 3.39
CA ALA A 1 8.08 21.06 4.14
C ALA A 1 6.71 21.47 3.62
N TRP A 2 5.81 20.53 3.38
CA TRP A 2 4.43 20.85 3.04
C TRP A 2 3.74 21.39 4.28
N PRO A 3 3.19 22.61 4.26
CA PRO A 3 2.37 23.07 5.37
C PRO A 3 1.23 22.05 5.55
N LYS A 4 0.96 21.61 6.76
CA LYS A 4 -0.11 20.63 7.07
C LYS A 4 -1.48 21.07 6.55
N THR A 5 -1.61 22.35 6.22
CA THR A 5 -2.86 23.00 5.79
C THR A 5 -2.98 23.19 4.28
N THR A 6 -1.92 22.93 3.49
CA THR A 6 -1.99 23.11 2.03
C THR A 6 -2.21 21.75 1.36
N PRO A 7 -3.37 21.51 0.72
CA PRO A 7 -3.60 20.29 -0.03
C PRO A 7 -2.58 20.12 -1.17
N VAL A 8 -2.22 18.87 -1.43
CA VAL A 8 -1.40 18.51 -2.59
C VAL A 8 -2.27 18.58 -3.85
N GLU A 9 -1.88 19.42 -4.80
CA GLU A 9 -2.61 19.63 -6.05
C GLU A 9 -2.00 18.78 -7.17
N VAL A 10 -2.41 17.50 -7.25
CA VAL A 10 -1.88 16.54 -8.23
C VAL A 10 -2.62 16.53 -9.57
N PHE A 11 -3.66 17.34 -9.72
CA PHE A 11 -4.38 17.46 -10.99
C PHE A 11 -3.50 18.16 -12.05
N GLU A 12 -3.79 17.90 -13.32
CA GLU A 12 -3.07 18.52 -14.44
C GLU A 12 -3.15 20.04 -14.38
N GLY A 13 -1.98 20.69 -14.38
CA GLY A 13 -1.85 22.13 -14.16
C GLY A 13 -1.83 22.59 -12.70
N GLY A 14 -2.05 21.72 -11.73
CA GLY A 14 -1.93 22.01 -10.31
C GLY A 14 -0.47 22.14 -9.85
N LYS A 15 -0.25 22.71 -8.66
CA LYS A 15 1.10 23.01 -8.11
C LYS A 15 2.02 21.80 -7.99
N ASN A 16 1.47 20.59 -7.98
CA ASN A 16 2.19 19.32 -7.81
C ASN A 16 1.84 18.30 -8.91
N GLY A 17 1.16 18.75 -9.94
CA GLY A 17 0.73 17.94 -11.09
C GLY A 17 1.55 18.18 -12.33
N GLN A 18 1.39 17.29 -13.32
CA GLN A 18 1.97 17.51 -14.65
C GLN A 18 1.41 18.80 -15.29
N PRO A 19 2.19 19.52 -16.10
CA PRO A 19 3.53 19.18 -16.64
C PRO A 19 4.71 19.73 -15.82
N ILE A 20 4.53 20.07 -14.55
CA ILE A 20 5.63 20.59 -13.72
C ILE A 20 6.78 19.58 -13.67
N LYS A 21 7.99 20.05 -13.89
CA LYS A 21 9.20 19.24 -13.84
C LYS A 21 9.29 18.50 -12.47
N ASN A 22 9.55 17.20 -12.51
CA ASN A 22 9.63 16.32 -11.34
C ASN A 22 8.29 16.09 -10.59
N ALA A 23 7.16 16.56 -11.11
CA ALA A 23 5.87 16.17 -10.59
C ALA A 23 5.60 14.68 -10.85
N THR A 24 4.76 14.07 -10.00
CA THR A 24 4.41 12.66 -10.13
C THR A 24 3.85 12.33 -11.51
N THR A 25 4.31 11.23 -12.10
CA THR A 25 3.75 10.68 -13.35
C THR A 25 2.59 9.71 -13.11
N THR A 26 2.42 9.25 -11.86
CA THR A 26 1.41 8.26 -11.47
C THR A 26 0.21 8.84 -10.76
N GLY A 27 0.25 10.12 -10.38
CA GLY A 27 -0.78 10.79 -9.58
C GLY A 27 -0.64 10.54 -8.07
N TYR A 28 0.39 9.81 -7.62
CA TYR A 28 0.64 9.53 -6.22
C TYR A 28 1.94 10.17 -5.74
N TYR A 29 1.95 10.55 -4.47
CA TYR A 29 3.14 10.97 -3.74
C TYR A 29 3.37 10.06 -2.53
N LEU A 30 4.64 9.80 -2.22
CA LEU A 30 5.02 9.05 -1.04
C LEU A 30 4.81 9.91 0.21
N ARG A 31 4.03 9.38 1.18
CA ARG A 31 3.86 9.99 2.51
C ARG A 31 4.58 9.20 3.60
N LYS A 32 4.70 7.89 3.43
CA LYS A 32 5.47 7.03 4.34
C LYS A 32 6.93 7.45 4.30
N TYR A 33 7.62 7.42 5.42
CA TYR A 33 9.02 7.87 5.61
C TYR A 33 9.27 9.38 5.44
N VAL A 34 8.25 10.18 5.21
CA VAL A 34 8.40 11.64 5.15
C VAL A 34 8.26 12.23 6.56
N ASN A 35 9.29 12.95 6.99
CA ASN A 35 9.29 13.69 8.24
C ASN A 35 9.03 15.18 7.98
N ASN A 36 7.97 15.73 8.57
CA ASN A 36 7.55 17.12 8.35
C ASN A 36 8.47 18.16 9.04
N SER A 37 9.40 17.71 9.90
CA SER A 37 10.39 18.60 10.53
C SER A 37 11.67 18.75 9.70
N VAL A 38 11.75 18.06 8.56
CA VAL A 38 12.86 18.21 7.63
C VAL A 38 12.54 19.29 6.60
N THR A 39 13.46 20.22 6.40
CA THR A 39 13.39 21.22 5.33
C THR A 39 14.64 21.16 4.46
N PHE A 40 14.47 21.43 3.17
CA PHE A 40 15.52 21.57 2.18
C PHE A 40 15.53 22.97 1.54
N GLU A 41 14.94 23.94 2.24
CA GLU A 41 14.98 25.34 1.77
C GLU A 41 16.42 25.85 1.73
N PRO A 42 16.78 26.68 0.75
CA PRO A 42 18.10 27.26 0.69
C PRO A 42 18.45 28.02 1.98
N GLY A 43 19.54 27.62 2.62
CA GLY A 43 19.99 28.22 3.89
C GLY A 43 19.36 27.61 5.16
N GLU A 44 18.36 26.75 5.04
CA GLU A 44 17.64 26.16 6.19
C GLU A 44 17.56 24.64 6.12
N THR A 45 18.63 23.96 5.68
CA THR A 45 18.64 22.51 5.63
C THR A 45 18.70 21.91 7.02
N THR A 46 17.70 21.10 7.35
CA THR A 46 17.67 20.32 8.59
C THR A 46 17.75 18.83 8.30
N SER A 47 18.30 18.07 9.23
CA SER A 47 18.36 16.62 9.15
C SER A 47 17.64 15.98 10.33
N GLN A 48 17.10 14.81 10.11
CA GLN A 48 16.45 13.98 11.14
C GLN A 48 16.92 12.55 11.03
N GLN A 49 17.04 11.88 12.15
CA GLN A 49 17.32 10.44 12.17
C GLN A 49 16.08 9.68 11.72
N HIS A 50 16.29 8.66 10.92
CA HIS A 50 15.26 7.75 10.47
C HIS A 50 15.69 6.30 10.73
N ASN A 51 14.85 5.55 11.44
CA ASN A 51 15.08 4.13 11.65
C ASN A 51 14.70 3.35 10.39
N TRP A 52 15.61 2.52 9.91
CA TRP A 52 15.30 1.56 8.88
C TRP A 52 14.62 0.35 9.49
N ILE A 53 13.34 0.15 9.15
CA ILE A 53 12.54 -0.95 9.66
C ILE A 53 12.82 -2.19 8.83
N LEU A 54 13.42 -3.23 9.45
CA LEU A 54 13.68 -4.51 8.79
C LEU A 54 12.41 -5.37 8.73
N PHE A 55 11.70 -5.47 9.84
CA PHE A 55 10.39 -6.10 9.94
C PHE A 55 9.61 -5.52 11.12
N ARG A 56 8.30 -5.74 11.15
CA ARG A 56 7.42 -5.17 12.17
C ARG A 56 6.26 -6.12 12.50
N TYR A 57 5.62 -5.90 13.63
CA TYR A 57 4.59 -6.79 14.16
C TYR A 57 3.43 -7.05 13.18
N ALA A 58 3.04 -6.06 12.37
CA ALA A 58 2.03 -6.27 11.33
C ALA A 58 2.44 -7.35 10.31
N GLU A 59 3.72 -7.50 10.01
CA GLU A 59 4.21 -8.57 9.13
C GLU A 59 4.03 -9.94 9.79
N ILE A 60 4.34 -10.06 11.07
CA ILE A 60 4.13 -11.30 11.82
C ILE A 60 2.64 -11.69 11.80
N LEU A 61 1.74 -10.74 12.08
CA LEU A 61 0.30 -10.99 12.08
C LEU A 61 -0.22 -11.41 10.70
N LEU A 62 0.21 -10.75 9.63
CA LEU A 62 -0.27 -11.09 8.28
C LEU A 62 0.37 -12.37 7.74
N ASN A 63 1.63 -12.69 8.11
CA ASN A 63 2.25 -13.99 7.83
C ASN A 63 1.51 -15.11 8.58
N TYR A 64 1.20 -14.90 9.85
CA TYR A 64 0.41 -15.85 10.65
C TYR A 64 -0.96 -16.10 10.01
N ALA A 65 -1.69 -15.03 9.64
CA ALA A 65 -3.00 -15.17 9.01
C ALA A 65 -2.94 -15.98 7.71
N GLU A 66 -1.93 -15.74 6.88
CA GLU A 66 -1.74 -16.50 5.65
C GLU A 66 -1.44 -17.97 5.92
N ALA A 67 -0.56 -18.26 6.87
CA ALA A 67 -0.21 -19.62 7.25
C ALA A 67 -1.42 -20.38 7.80
N MET A 68 -2.18 -19.77 8.71
CA MET A 68 -3.37 -20.38 9.31
C MET A 68 -4.42 -20.76 8.26
N VAL A 69 -4.76 -19.84 7.36
CA VAL A 69 -5.77 -20.13 6.33
C VAL A 69 -5.28 -21.17 5.33
N ASN A 70 -4.00 -21.15 4.99
CA ASN A 70 -3.46 -22.20 4.11
C ASN A 70 -3.45 -23.56 4.76
N ALA A 71 -3.13 -23.64 6.04
CA ALA A 71 -3.07 -24.92 6.78
C ALA A 71 -4.46 -25.52 7.07
N TYR A 72 -5.41 -24.68 7.48
CA TYR A 72 -6.68 -25.16 8.02
C TYR A 72 -7.90 -24.86 7.12
N GLY A 73 -7.76 -24.01 6.13
CA GLY A 73 -8.84 -23.71 5.18
C GLY A 73 -9.92 -22.76 5.68
N ASP A 74 -9.99 -22.52 6.96
CA ASP A 74 -10.99 -21.69 7.63
C ASP A 74 -10.34 -20.45 8.24
N PRO A 75 -10.74 -19.22 7.84
CA PRO A 75 -10.22 -17.98 8.44
C PRO A 75 -10.53 -17.79 9.92
N ASP A 76 -11.52 -18.49 10.44
CA ASP A 76 -11.96 -18.40 11.84
C ASP A 76 -11.43 -19.55 12.72
N TYR A 77 -10.70 -20.49 12.11
CA TYR A 77 -10.11 -21.58 12.86
C TYR A 77 -9.11 -21.05 13.89
N THR A 78 -9.26 -21.49 15.14
CA THR A 78 -8.33 -21.21 16.24
C THR A 78 -7.63 -22.48 16.73
N GLY A 79 -8.35 -23.62 16.83
CA GLY A 79 -7.81 -24.85 17.42
C GLY A 79 -7.21 -24.59 18.81
N SER A 80 -5.91 -24.89 18.95
CA SER A 80 -5.13 -24.62 20.15
C SER A 80 -4.44 -23.24 20.14
N TYR A 81 -4.63 -22.44 19.10
CA TYR A 81 -4.02 -21.12 18.97
C TYR A 81 -4.89 -20.04 19.60
N SER A 82 -4.26 -18.94 20.02
CA SER A 82 -4.95 -17.82 20.67
C SER A 82 -5.68 -16.87 19.71
N LEU A 83 -5.35 -16.94 18.43
CA LEU A 83 -5.90 -16.06 17.39
C LEU A 83 -6.34 -16.86 16.18
N SER A 84 -7.45 -16.47 15.55
CA SER A 84 -7.76 -16.88 14.18
C SER A 84 -6.99 -16.03 13.16
N ALA A 85 -6.98 -16.47 11.90
CA ALA A 85 -6.42 -15.68 10.82
C ALA A 85 -7.15 -14.32 10.68
N ARG A 86 -8.47 -14.31 10.84
CA ARG A 86 -9.30 -13.09 10.82
C ARG A 86 -8.93 -12.15 11.95
N ASP A 87 -8.75 -12.65 13.17
CA ASP A 87 -8.37 -11.82 14.32
C ASP A 87 -7.01 -11.16 14.10
N ALA A 88 -6.04 -11.92 13.58
CA ALA A 88 -4.72 -11.38 13.28
C ALA A 88 -4.76 -10.23 12.26
N VAL A 89 -5.54 -10.38 11.18
CA VAL A 89 -5.75 -9.29 10.20
C VAL A 89 -6.47 -8.11 10.85
N ASN A 90 -7.50 -8.37 11.65
CA ASN A 90 -8.29 -7.33 12.28
C ASN A 90 -7.49 -6.53 13.31
N GLN A 91 -6.48 -7.11 13.98
CA GLN A 91 -5.55 -6.36 14.82
C GLN A 91 -4.77 -5.33 14.00
N VAL A 92 -4.30 -5.68 12.80
CA VAL A 92 -3.64 -4.73 11.91
C VAL A 92 -4.59 -3.62 11.49
N ARG A 93 -5.81 -3.96 11.11
CA ARG A 93 -6.82 -3.03 10.60
C ARG A 93 -7.36 -2.07 11.68
N ASN A 94 -7.55 -2.57 12.89
CA ASN A 94 -8.13 -1.79 13.99
C ASN A 94 -7.09 -1.07 14.86
N ARG A 95 -5.83 -1.02 14.43
CA ARG A 95 -4.78 -0.36 15.22
C ARG A 95 -5.00 1.14 15.34
N GLY A 96 -4.75 1.68 16.52
CA GLY A 96 -4.59 3.11 16.82
C GLY A 96 -5.56 4.04 16.10
N ASP A 97 -5.02 4.82 15.21
CA ASP A 97 -5.69 5.86 14.41
C ASP A 97 -6.22 5.36 13.05
N VAL A 98 -5.90 4.14 12.64
CA VAL A 98 -6.30 3.58 11.34
C VAL A 98 -7.77 3.21 11.31
N LYS A 99 -8.25 2.44 12.28
CA LYS A 99 -9.67 2.06 12.49
C LYS A 99 -10.41 1.62 11.21
N MET A 100 -9.78 0.78 10.39
CA MET A 100 -10.42 0.22 9.21
C MET A 100 -11.49 -0.81 9.61
N PRO A 101 -12.59 -0.93 8.84
CA PRO A 101 -13.59 -1.96 9.09
C PRO A 101 -12.99 -3.36 9.16
N ALA A 102 -13.45 -4.16 10.09
CA ALA A 102 -13.03 -5.55 10.23
C ALA A 102 -13.36 -6.36 8.97
N TYR A 103 -12.64 -7.47 8.76
CA TYR A 103 -13.01 -8.43 7.73
C TYR A 103 -14.35 -9.07 8.12
N PRO A 104 -15.29 -9.21 7.15
CA PRO A 104 -16.57 -9.86 7.40
C PRO A 104 -16.40 -11.29 7.92
N ALA A 105 -17.37 -11.75 8.70
CA ALA A 105 -17.52 -13.16 9.03
C ALA A 105 -17.85 -13.98 7.76
N ASP A 106 -17.74 -15.30 7.85
CA ASP A 106 -18.16 -16.24 6.81
C ASP A 106 -17.47 -16.07 5.45
N MET A 107 -16.25 -15.57 5.44
CA MET A 107 -15.46 -15.53 4.22
C MET A 107 -14.93 -16.92 3.87
N SER A 108 -15.07 -17.31 2.61
CA SER A 108 -14.38 -18.48 2.10
C SER A 108 -12.85 -18.28 2.13
N LYS A 109 -12.10 -19.39 2.17
CA LYS A 109 -10.64 -19.41 2.08
C LYS A 109 -10.12 -18.47 0.97
N ASP A 110 -10.63 -18.64 -0.25
CA ASP A 110 -10.15 -17.90 -1.42
C ASP A 110 -10.47 -16.41 -1.33
N ALA A 111 -11.67 -16.05 -0.87
CA ALA A 111 -12.06 -14.68 -0.66
C ALA A 111 -11.18 -14.01 0.41
N PHE A 112 -10.88 -14.71 1.48
CA PHE A 112 -10.01 -14.23 2.54
C PHE A 112 -8.58 -14.02 2.03
N LEU A 113 -7.98 -15.02 1.37
CA LEU A 113 -6.62 -14.94 0.83
C LEU A 113 -6.49 -13.79 -0.19
N LYS A 114 -7.48 -13.61 -1.06
CA LYS A 114 -7.50 -12.49 -2.00
C LYS A 114 -7.48 -11.13 -1.27
N ARG A 115 -8.27 -10.98 -0.22
CA ARG A 115 -8.26 -9.76 0.60
C ARG A 115 -6.97 -9.60 1.39
N LEU A 116 -6.43 -10.68 1.95
CA LEU A 116 -5.17 -10.68 2.69
C LEU A 116 -4.00 -10.23 1.80
N LYS A 117 -3.91 -10.72 0.57
CA LYS A 117 -2.91 -10.28 -0.41
C LYS A 117 -3.01 -8.77 -0.68
N ASN A 118 -4.23 -8.25 -0.79
CA ASN A 118 -4.44 -6.81 -0.93
C ASN A 118 -4.11 -6.04 0.36
N GLU A 119 -4.44 -6.58 1.52
CA GLU A 119 -4.05 -5.97 2.82
C GLU A 119 -2.54 -5.84 2.93
N ARG A 120 -1.78 -6.91 2.62
CA ARG A 120 -0.32 -6.86 2.58
C ARG A 120 0.20 -5.80 1.62
N ARG A 121 -0.39 -5.72 0.41
CA ARG A 121 -0.01 -4.72 -0.59
C ARG A 121 -0.16 -3.30 -0.08
N VAL A 122 -1.24 -3.00 0.63
CA VAL A 122 -1.52 -1.66 1.17
C VAL A 122 -0.67 -1.40 2.40
N GLU A 123 -0.64 -2.34 3.35
CA GLU A 123 0.06 -2.20 4.62
C GLU A 123 1.57 -2.06 4.44
N PHE A 124 2.17 -2.82 3.52
CA PHE A 124 3.61 -2.80 3.25
C PHE A 124 4.01 -1.99 2.02
N ALA A 125 3.14 -1.07 1.59
CA ALA A 125 3.49 -0.17 0.50
C ALA A 125 4.80 0.57 0.81
N PHE A 126 5.75 0.54 -0.14
CA PHE A 126 7.10 1.11 -0.04
C PHE A 126 8.03 0.45 1.01
N GLU A 127 7.69 -0.71 1.54
CA GLU A 127 8.53 -1.48 2.47
C GLU A 127 9.30 -2.64 1.79
N GLY A 128 9.26 -2.72 0.46
CA GLY A 128 9.98 -3.75 -0.31
C GLY A 128 9.28 -5.12 -0.37
N GLN A 129 8.19 -5.33 0.37
CA GLN A 129 7.53 -6.64 0.51
C GLN A 129 6.84 -7.11 -0.79
N ARG A 130 6.23 -6.21 -1.56
CA ARG A 130 5.37 -6.56 -2.70
C ARG A 130 6.07 -7.42 -3.75
N PHE A 131 7.34 -7.11 -4.06
CA PHE A 131 8.12 -7.86 -5.03
C PHE A 131 8.27 -9.33 -4.62
N TRP A 132 8.61 -9.57 -3.36
CA TRP A 132 8.77 -10.92 -2.81
C TRP A 132 7.45 -11.65 -2.67
N ASP A 133 6.39 -10.98 -2.24
CA ASP A 133 5.05 -11.54 -2.14
C ASP A 133 4.57 -12.06 -3.50
N LEU A 134 4.69 -11.28 -4.56
CA LEU A 134 4.29 -11.69 -5.90
C LEU A 134 5.10 -12.88 -6.43
N ARG A 135 6.40 -12.94 -6.12
CA ARG A 135 7.25 -14.07 -6.51
C ARG A 135 6.83 -15.35 -5.80
N ARG A 136 6.68 -15.31 -4.48
CA ARG A 136 6.29 -16.51 -3.71
C ARG A 136 4.87 -16.98 -4.00
N TRP A 137 3.97 -16.08 -4.39
CA TRP A 137 2.61 -16.43 -4.83
C TRP A 137 2.54 -16.82 -6.31
N LYS A 138 3.62 -16.64 -7.08
CA LYS A 138 3.66 -16.82 -8.54
C LYS A 138 2.64 -15.93 -9.27
N GLU A 139 2.54 -14.67 -8.85
CA GLU A 139 1.58 -13.67 -9.34
C GLU A 139 2.29 -12.44 -9.94
N LEU A 140 3.48 -12.60 -10.52
CA LEU A 140 4.20 -11.47 -11.15
C LEU A 140 3.43 -10.85 -12.32
N ASP A 141 2.53 -11.59 -12.95
CA ASP A 141 1.66 -11.08 -14.01
C ASP A 141 0.82 -9.89 -13.58
N ASP A 142 0.50 -9.79 -12.28
CA ASP A 142 -0.14 -8.61 -11.67
C ASP A 142 0.69 -7.32 -11.85
N MET A 143 2.01 -7.42 -12.10
CA MET A 143 2.88 -6.28 -12.38
C MET A 143 3.05 -5.97 -13.87
N GLN A 144 2.48 -6.78 -14.75
CA GLN A 144 2.58 -6.55 -16.19
C GLN A 144 2.03 -5.17 -16.58
N ASN A 145 0.89 -4.82 -16.03
CA ASN A 145 0.24 -3.54 -16.29
C ASN A 145 0.28 -2.65 -15.05
N ILE A 146 1.04 -1.56 -15.14
CA ILE A 146 1.11 -0.56 -14.09
C ILE A 146 0.11 0.56 -14.40
N TYR A 147 -0.71 0.87 -13.43
CA TYR A 147 -1.75 1.88 -13.56
C TYR A 147 -1.40 3.14 -12.76
N LYS A 148 -1.89 4.26 -13.28
CA LYS A 148 -1.83 5.58 -12.63
C LYS A 148 -3.24 6.09 -12.35
N VAL A 149 -3.33 7.08 -11.47
CA VAL A 149 -4.53 7.90 -11.33
C VAL A 149 -4.34 9.17 -12.14
N LYS A 150 -5.18 9.37 -13.15
CA LYS A 150 -5.30 10.66 -13.84
C LYS A 150 -6.26 11.52 -13.03
N VAL A 151 -5.77 12.67 -12.59
CA VAL A 151 -6.53 13.63 -11.76
C VAL A 151 -6.78 14.88 -12.59
N VAL A 152 -8.05 15.23 -12.77
CA VAL A 152 -8.44 16.38 -13.56
C VAL A 152 -9.38 17.27 -12.74
N LYS A 153 -9.08 18.55 -12.66
CA LYS A 153 -10.00 19.55 -12.10
C LYS A 153 -11.01 19.95 -13.17
N GLN A 154 -12.28 19.78 -12.87
CA GLN A 154 -13.37 20.15 -13.77
C GLN A 154 -13.63 21.65 -13.73
N THR A 155 -14.40 22.15 -14.70
CA THR A 155 -14.78 23.57 -14.79
C THR A 155 -15.63 24.05 -13.61
N ASP A 156 -16.39 23.14 -13.00
CA ASP A 156 -17.17 23.38 -11.78
C ASP A 156 -16.33 23.32 -10.48
N GLY A 157 -15.01 23.12 -10.60
CA GLY A 157 -14.08 23.01 -9.48
C GLY A 157 -13.98 21.62 -8.86
N THR A 158 -14.81 20.65 -9.25
CA THR A 158 -14.72 19.27 -8.76
C THR A 158 -13.48 18.55 -9.29
N ILE A 159 -13.01 17.55 -8.55
CA ILE A 159 -11.85 16.74 -8.94
C ILE A 159 -12.32 15.36 -9.41
N LYS A 160 -12.00 15.02 -10.65
CA LYS A 160 -12.27 13.72 -11.24
C LYS A 160 -11.03 12.85 -11.21
N TYR A 161 -11.18 11.63 -10.69
CA TYR A 161 -10.14 10.60 -10.63
C TYR A 161 -10.45 9.50 -11.63
N THR A 162 -9.49 9.13 -12.46
CA THR A 162 -9.66 8.08 -13.48
C THR A 162 -8.46 7.16 -13.46
N LYS A 163 -8.70 5.84 -13.36
CA LYS A 163 -7.65 4.84 -13.54
C LYS A 163 -7.22 4.83 -15.01
N ALA A 164 -5.93 4.94 -15.26
CA ALA A 164 -5.35 4.88 -16.59
C ALA A 164 -4.12 3.98 -16.61
N LEU A 165 -3.85 3.31 -17.72
CA LEU A 165 -2.62 2.54 -17.92
C LEU A 165 -1.43 3.52 -17.96
N HIS A 166 -0.38 3.22 -17.19
CA HIS A 166 0.85 4.00 -17.14
C HIS A 166 1.96 3.34 -17.94
N ALA A 167 2.17 2.04 -17.74
CA ALA A 167 3.19 1.26 -18.42
C ALA A 167 2.81 -0.21 -18.48
N THR A 168 3.32 -0.92 -19.48
CA THR A 168 3.23 -2.37 -19.62
C THR A 168 4.63 -2.96 -19.64
N TYR A 169 4.85 -3.99 -18.84
CA TYR A 169 6.12 -4.71 -18.74
C TYR A 169 5.95 -6.16 -19.23
N ASN A 170 6.98 -6.70 -19.84
CA ASN A 170 7.03 -8.11 -20.20
C ASN A 170 7.55 -8.92 -19.01
N ILE A 171 6.70 -9.73 -18.42
CA ILE A 171 7.05 -10.65 -17.34
C ILE A 171 7.59 -11.95 -17.96
N GLN A 172 8.73 -12.41 -17.50
CA GLN A 172 9.37 -13.65 -17.95
C GLN A 172 9.46 -14.65 -16.80
N ASP A 173 9.36 -15.94 -17.12
CA ASP A 173 9.41 -17.03 -16.14
C ASP A 173 10.64 -16.97 -15.21
N LYS A 174 11.80 -16.56 -15.76
CA LYS A 174 13.03 -16.37 -14.97
C LYS A 174 12.92 -15.31 -13.88
N MET A 175 11.90 -14.45 -13.88
CA MET A 175 11.67 -13.44 -12.84
C MET A 175 11.08 -14.03 -11.57
N TYR A 176 10.57 -15.28 -11.62
CA TYR A 176 10.05 -15.97 -10.43
C TYR A 176 11.15 -16.58 -9.54
N PHE A 177 12.40 -16.64 -10.01
CA PHE A 177 13.52 -17.29 -9.33
C PHE A 177 14.74 -16.37 -9.18
#